data_5d295fb2a3b4342790abafbc5ff67245
#
_entry.id   5d295fb2a3b4342790abafbc5ff67245
#
_cell.length_a   1.000
_cell.length_b   1.000
_cell.length_c   1.000
_cell.angle_alpha   90.00
_cell.angle_beta   90.00
_cell.angle_gamma   90.00
#
_symmetry.space_group_name_H-M   'P 1'
#
loop_
_entity.id
_entity.type
_entity.pdbx_description
1 polymer ?
#
loop_
_entity_poly.entity_id
_entity_poly.type
_entity_poly.pdbx_seq_one_letter_code
_entity_poly.pdbx_strand_id
1 'polypeptide(L)'
;MNLDIDCLRSFLMVADAMSFSRAAETVGRSQSTISQQIAKLETQVGRPLLSRRKGRVLELTSEGDRLVQYARRILQLNDEACASMSDDALAGFVRLGVPLDFFGRDFTIWLARFKAKHPMVGLEVEANQSESLQKRSARGDFDLAFFKQEAGAKLGTVAQREQLVWVSGPNYAADDLASIPLVLFPEGCTYRRCAIASLKDCQRSWHLSFVSPSFECLKAAAVEGMGITVLARALVAPPLRIVGHGSRLPQLPAIELAYSHGRRSNSRVVSELANHLADSLAAAGSQPSSVVPL
;
A
#
# COMPACT_ATOMS: atom_id res chain seq x y z
N MET A 1 -29.52 -14.76 17.13
CA MET A 1 -28.29 -15.40 16.59
C MET A 1 -27.13 -14.51 16.96
N ASN A 2 -26.16 -14.98 17.77
CA ASN A 2 -24.99 -14.21 18.16
C ASN A 2 -23.76 -14.94 17.66
N LEU A 3 -22.81 -14.18 17.08
CA LEU A 3 -21.53 -14.70 16.62
C LEU A 3 -20.53 -14.66 17.77
N ASP A 4 -19.79 -15.75 17.95
CA ASP A 4 -18.76 -15.87 18.96
C ASP A 4 -17.46 -15.25 18.47
N ILE A 5 -16.88 -14.34 19.25
CA ILE A 5 -15.66 -13.58 18.91
C ILE A 5 -14.46 -14.51 18.67
N ASP A 6 -14.27 -15.53 19.50
CA ASP A 6 -13.16 -16.47 19.35
C ASP A 6 -13.33 -17.35 18.11
N CYS A 7 -14.57 -17.72 17.77
CA CYS A 7 -14.87 -18.43 16.54
C CYS A 7 -14.61 -17.57 15.30
N LEU A 8 -14.94 -16.27 15.34
CA LEU A 8 -14.62 -15.33 14.27
C LEU A 8 -13.10 -15.16 14.08
N ARG A 9 -12.32 -15.06 15.17
CA ARG A 9 -10.84 -15.02 15.10
C ARG A 9 -10.30 -16.26 14.42
N SER A 10 -10.73 -17.44 14.87
CA SER A 10 -10.27 -18.71 14.29
C SER A 10 -10.68 -18.87 12.82
N PHE A 11 -11.85 -18.38 12.44
CA PHE A 11 -12.30 -18.37 11.04
C PHE A 11 -11.40 -17.50 10.16
N LEU A 12 -11.07 -16.26 10.58
CA LEU A 12 -10.17 -15.41 9.80
C LEU A 12 -8.77 -16.02 9.66
N MET A 13 -8.23 -16.63 10.71
CA MET A 13 -6.92 -17.30 10.63
C MET A 13 -6.91 -18.45 9.64
N VAL A 14 -7.99 -19.25 9.58
CA VAL A 14 -8.13 -20.32 8.59
C VAL A 14 -8.30 -19.74 7.19
N ALA A 15 -9.08 -18.68 7.04
CA ALA A 15 -9.30 -17.99 5.77
C ALA A 15 -8.00 -17.39 5.21
N ASP A 16 -7.19 -16.75 6.06
CA ASP A 16 -5.93 -16.13 5.65
C ASP A 16 -4.83 -17.19 5.36
N ALA A 17 -4.75 -18.27 6.17
CA ALA A 17 -3.77 -19.35 5.98
C ALA A 17 -4.18 -20.38 4.91
N MET A 18 -5.46 -20.44 4.54
CA MET A 18 -6.08 -21.48 3.72
C MET A 18 -5.73 -22.92 4.20
N SER A 19 -5.54 -23.07 5.53
CA SER A 19 -5.08 -24.31 6.18
C SER A 19 -5.40 -24.31 7.66
N PHE A 20 -6.08 -25.35 8.11
CA PHE A 20 -6.37 -25.54 9.54
C PHE A 20 -5.10 -25.75 10.38
N SER A 21 -4.13 -26.50 9.85
CA SER A 21 -2.87 -26.79 10.56
C SER A 21 -2.04 -25.52 10.76
N ARG A 22 -1.86 -24.73 9.68
CA ARG A 22 -1.12 -23.46 9.76
C ARG A 22 -1.81 -22.46 10.70
N ALA A 23 -3.14 -22.36 10.61
CA ALA A 23 -3.90 -21.49 11.50
C ALA A 23 -3.72 -21.92 12.98
N ALA A 24 -3.72 -23.20 13.27
CA ALA A 24 -3.52 -23.74 14.60
C ALA A 24 -2.11 -23.44 15.14
N GLU A 25 -1.07 -23.64 14.33
CA GLU A 25 0.33 -23.32 14.67
C GLU A 25 0.50 -21.83 15.01
N THR A 26 -0.12 -20.93 14.22
CA THR A 26 -0.01 -19.48 14.42
C THR A 26 -0.54 -19.03 15.79
N VAL A 27 -1.52 -19.72 16.35
CA VAL A 27 -2.15 -19.35 17.64
C VAL A 27 -1.78 -20.26 18.80
N GLY A 28 -0.90 -21.24 18.59
CA GLY A 28 -0.51 -22.19 19.61
C GLY A 28 -1.68 -23.06 20.11
N ARG A 29 -2.64 -23.37 19.23
CA ARG A 29 -3.81 -24.24 19.53
C ARG A 29 -3.74 -25.52 18.72
N SER A 30 -4.53 -26.53 19.13
CA SER A 30 -4.64 -27.76 18.33
C SER A 30 -5.53 -27.54 17.10
N GLN A 31 -5.25 -28.27 16.01
CA GLN A 31 -6.09 -28.25 14.82
C GLN A 31 -7.54 -28.66 15.12
N SER A 32 -7.74 -29.58 16.07
CA SER A 32 -9.09 -30.00 16.51
C SER A 32 -9.86 -28.85 17.14
N THR A 33 -9.21 -28.01 17.95
CA THR A 33 -9.82 -26.82 18.56
C THR A 33 -10.27 -25.83 17.48
N ILE A 34 -9.41 -25.53 16.53
CA ILE A 34 -9.76 -24.62 15.41
C ILE A 34 -10.93 -25.20 14.60
N SER A 35 -10.89 -26.51 14.28
CA SER A 35 -11.97 -27.18 13.54
C SER A 35 -13.32 -27.12 14.29
N GLN A 36 -13.32 -27.29 15.60
CA GLN A 36 -14.54 -27.18 16.43
C GLN A 36 -15.08 -25.75 16.44
N GLN A 37 -14.19 -24.73 16.52
CA GLN A 37 -14.62 -23.32 16.49
C GLN A 37 -15.23 -22.95 15.13
N ILE A 38 -14.68 -23.45 14.04
CA ILE A 38 -15.27 -23.25 12.70
C ILE A 38 -16.64 -23.95 12.61
N ALA A 39 -16.76 -25.20 13.02
CA ALA A 39 -18.03 -25.91 13.01
C ALA A 39 -19.10 -25.21 13.86
N LYS A 40 -18.72 -24.67 15.04
CA LYS A 40 -19.59 -23.85 15.87
C LYS A 40 -20.05 -22.59 15.14
N LEU A 41 -19.14 -21.90 14.47
CA LEU A 41 -19.46 -20.69 13.69
C LEU A 41 -20.40 -20.99 12.52
N GLU A 42 -20.15 -22.07 11.77
CA GLU A 42 -21.02 -22.51 10.67
C GLU A 42 -22.43 -22.86 11.18
N THR A 43 -22.51 -23.48 12.35
CA THR A 43 -23.80 -23.75 13.03
C THR A 43 -24.52 -22.45 13.42
N GLN A 44 -23.78 -21.45 13.93
CA GLN A 44 -24.32 -20.12 14.26
C GLN A 44 -24.83 -19.38 13.03
N VAL A 45 -24.10 -19.47 11.92
CA VAL A 45 -24.47 -18.82 10.66
C VAL A 45 -25.54 -19.60 9.89
N GLY A 46 -25.64 -20.91 10.12
CA GLY A 46 -26.56 -21.82 9.43
C GLY A 46 -26.12 -22.13 7.98
N ARG A 47 -24.88 -21.86 7.64
CA ARG A 47 -24.31 -22.06 6.30
C ARG A 47 -22.84 -22.50 6.40
N PRO A 48 -22.35 -23.35 5.48
CA PRO A 48 -20.94 -23.67 5.40
C PRO A 48 -20.16 -22.43 4.93
N LEU A 49 -19.06 -22.16 5.61
CA LEU A 49 -18.15 -21.01 5.31
C LEU A 49 -16.92 -21.45 4.54
N LEU A 50 -16.56 -22.73 4.68
CA LEU A 50 -15.41 -23.35 4.04
C LEU A 50 -15.87 -24.59 3.25
N SER A 51 -15.25 -24.81 2.09
CA SER A 51 -15.45 -25.98 1.25
C SER A 51 -14.13 -26.69 0.97
N ARG A 52 -14.22 -28.02 0.79
CA ARG A 52 -13.07 -28.83 0.32
C ARG A 52 -13.34 -29.22 -1.12
N ARG A 53 -12.54 -28.73 -2.06
CA ARG A 53 -12.56 -29.25 -3.44
C ARG A 53 -11.76 -30.53 -3.52
N LYS A 54 -12.14 -31.42 -4.46
CA LYS A 54 -11.52 -32.75 -4.67
C LYS A 54 -9.99 -32.67 -4.52
N GLY A 55 -9.46 -33.32 -3.47
CA GLY A 55 -8.04 -33.60 -3.32
C GLY A 55 -7.24 -32.76 -2.31
N ARG A 56 -7.80 -31.86 -1.50
CA ARG A 56 -7.14 -31.15 -0.36
C ARG A 56 -7.12 -29.60 -0.39
N VAL A 57 -7.65 -28.93 -1.37
CA VAL A 57 -7.66 -27.46 -1.37
C VAL A 57 -8.84 -26.99 -0.52
N LEU A 58 -8.56 -26.22 0.53
CA LEU A 58 -9.55 -25.49 1.32
C LEU A 58 -9.89 -24.20 0.59
N GLU A 59 -11.17 -23.92 0.37
CA GLU A 59 -11.65 -22.69 -0.30
C GLU A 59 -12.74 -22.06 0.56
N LEU A 60 -12.87 -20.74 0.50
CA LEU A 60 -14.03 -20.04 1.07
C LEU A 60 -15.27 -20.29 0.20
N THR A 61 -16.42 -20.41 0.83
CA THR A 61 -17.70 -20.31 0.15
C THR A 61 -18.05 -18.84 -0.13
N SER A 62 -19.09 -18.57 -0.92
CA SER A 62 -19.62 -17.21 -1.09
C SER A 62 -20.06 -16.57 0.22
N GLU A 63 -20.62 -17.38 1.12
CA GLU A 63 -20.97 -16.98 2.48
C GLU A 63 -19.72 -16.73 3.33
N GLY A 64 -18.68 -17.55 3.16
CA GLY A 64 -17.39 -17.38 3.80
C GLY A 64 -16.73 -16.06 3.40
N ASP A 65 -16.65 -15.75 2.10
CA ASP A 65 -16.11 -14.49 1.60
C ASP A 65 -16.85 -13.26 2.16
N ARG A 66 -18.17 -13.34 2.22
CA ARG A 66 -18.98 -12.28 2.84
C ARG A 66 -18.70 -12.16 4.33
N LEU A 67 -18.61 -13.29 5.05
CA LEU A 67 -18.37 -13.26 6.49
C LEU A 67 -16.97 -12.75 6.83
N VAL A 68 -15.93 -13.02 6.02
CA VAL A 68 -14.57 -12.46 6.21
C VAL A 68 -14.63 -10.95 6.38
N GLN A 69 -15.38 -10.25 5.52
CA GLN A 69 -15.51 -8.80 5.57
C GLN A 69 -16.17 -8.31 6.88
N TYR A 70 -17.22 -8.99 7.31
CA TYR A 70 -17.91 -8.66 8.57
C TYR A 70 -17.08 -9.07 9.80
N ALA A 71 -16.46 -10.25 9.78
CA ALA A 71 -15.67 -10.77 10.89
C ALA A 71 -14.48 -9.83 11.21
N ARG A 72 -13.77 -9.36 10.20
CA ARG A 72 -12.68 -8.38 10.39
C ARG A 72 -13.17 -7.12 11.10
N ARG A 73 -14.34 -6.63 10.75
CA ARG A 73 -14.93 -5.42 11.35
C ARG A 73 -15.40 -5.64 12.79
N ILE A 74 -16.08 -6.77 13.04
CA ILE A 74 -16.56 -7.10 14.38
C ILE A 74 -15.38 -7.24 15.34
N LEU A 75 -14.32 -7.94 14.91
CA LEU A 75 -13.11 -8.10 15.73
C LEU A 75 -12.39 -6.77 15.95
N GLN A 76 -12.32 -5.92 14.93
CA GLN A 76 -11.77 -4.57 15.08
C GLN A 76 -12.52 -3.76 16.13
N LEU A 77 -13.86 -3.71 16.04
CA LEU A 77 -14.69 -3.00 17.02
C LEU A 77 -14.58 -3.59 18.44
N ASN A 78 -14.50 -4.92 18.55
CA ASN A 78 -14.26 -5.59 19.83
C ASN A 78 -12.92 -5.17 20.43
N ASP A 79 -11.85 -5.17 19.63
CA ASP A 79 -10.52 -4.82 20.08
C ASP A 79 -10.42 -3.32 20.44
N GLU A 80 -11.10 -2.45 19.68
CA GLU A 80 -11.25 -1.03 19.98
C GLU A 80 -12.00 -0.80 21.32
N ALA A 81 -13.11 -1.54 21.54
CA ALA A 81 -13.85 -1.46 22.78
C ALA A 81 -13.01 -1.92 23.97
N CYS A 82 -12.30 -3.04 23.85
CA CYS A 82 -11.37 -3.50 24.89
C CYS A 82 -10.25 -2.50 25.17
N ALA A 83 -9.69 -1.91 24.12
CA ALA A 83 -8.63 -0.90 24.24
C ALA A 83 -9.12 0.41 24.86
N SER A 84 -10.38 0.81 24.60
CA SER A 84 -10.97 2.03 25.17
C SER A 84 -11.20 1.93 26.68
N MET A 85 -11.20 0.72 27.23
CA MET A 85 -11.31 0.50 28.68
C MET A 85 -9.96 0.56 29.42
N SER A 86 -8.85 0.59 28.69
CA SER A 86 -7.49 0.78 29.24
C SER A 86 -7.05 2.24 29.00
N ASP A 87 -6.75 2.94 30.08
CA ASP A 87 -6.66 4.42 30.11
C ASP A 87 -5.64 5.08 29.17
N ASP A 88 -4.66 4.36 28.52
CA ASP A 88 -3.63 5.04 27.71
C ASP A 88 -3.02 4.23 26.55
N ALA A 89 -3.28 2.94 26.37
CA ALA A 89 -2.59 2.16 25.35
C ALA A 89 -3.43 2.04 24.06
N LEU A 90 -2.94 2.63 22.96
CA LEU A 90 -3.47 2.34 21.62
C LEU A 90 -3.22 0.85 21.30
N ALA A 91 -4.27 0.10 21.07
CA ALA A 91 -4.22 -1.29 20.63
C ALA A 91 -5.13 -1.49 19.43
N GLY A 92 -4.83 -2.49 18.61
CA GLY A 92 -5.63 -2.83 17.43
C GLY A 92 -4.76 -3.25 16.25
N PHE A 93 -5.38 -3.42 15.11
CA PHE A 93 -4.71 -3.85 13.89
C PHE A 93 -5.05 -2.88 12.75
N VAL A 94 -4.05 -2.42 12.00
CA VAL A 94 -4.24 -1.48 10.90
C VAL A 94 -3.70 -2.08 9.59
N ARG A 95 -4.58 -2.19 8.60
CA ARG A 95 -4.21 -2.53 7.23
C ARG A 95 -3.91 -1.24 6.47
N LEU A 96 -2.65 -1.06 6.14
CA LEU A 96 -2.12 0.14 5.51
C LEU A 96 -1.79 -0.13 4.05
N GLY A 97 -2.43 0.59 3.13
CA GLY A 97 -2.05 0.61 1.72
C GLY A 97 -1.11 1.75 1.40
N VAL A 98 -0.04 1.51 0.63
CA VAL A 98 0.93 2.56 0.26
C VAL A 98 1.36 2.44 -1.21
N PRO A 99 1.79 3.54 -1.86
CA PRO A 99 2.32 3.49 -3.23
C PRO A 99 3.58 2.63 -3.33
N LEU A 100 3.84 2.06 -4.51
CA LEU A 100 4.98 1.17 -4.78
C LEU A 100 6.35 1.80 -4.50
N ASP A 101 6.48 3.10 -4.66
CA ASP A 101 7.70 3.86 -4.44
C ASP A 101 7.81 4.47 -3.03
N PHE A 102 6.84 4.15 -2.14
CA PHE A 102 6.81 4.64 -0.77
C PHE A 102 7.67 3.79 0.18
N PHE A 103 8.01 2.56 -0.23
CA PHE A 103 8.89 1.68 0.51
C PHE A 103 10.34 2.13 0.40
N GLY A 104 10.71 3.12 1.22
CA GLY A 104 12.09 3.51 1.46
C GLY A 104 12.48 3.25 2.91
N ARG A 105 13.76 3.43 3.21
CA ARG A 105 14.30 3.30 4.57
C ARG A 105 13.55 4.17 5.56
N ASP A 106 13.21 5.40 5.18
CA ASP A 106 12.56 6.37 6.05
C ASP A 106 11.15 5.93 6.46
N PHE A 107 10.36 5.40 5.54
CA PHE A 107 9.03 4.90 5.84
C PHE A 107 9.06 3.77 6.88
N THR A 108 9.98 2.81 6.73
CA THR A 108 10.15 1.73 7.70
C THR A 108 10.57 2.28 9.08
N ILE A 109 11.42 3.31 9.11
CA ILE A 109 11.82 3.98 10.36
C ILE A 109 10.61 4.66 11.02
N TRP A 110 9.75 5.33 10.25
CA TRP A 110 8.54 5.97 10.79
C TRP A 110 7.58 4.95 11.39
N LEU A 111 7.34 3.83 10.70
CA LEU A 111 6.55 2.72 11.24
C LEU A 111 7.17 2.11 12.50
N ALA A 112 8.49 1.94 12.54
CA ALA A 112 9.18 1.42 13.71
C ALA A 112 9.05 2.36 14.92
N ARG A 113 9.15 3.69 14.72
CA ARG A 113 8.91 4.70 15.76
C ARG A 113 7.47 4.66 16.27
N PHE A 114 6.50 4.54 15.37
CA PHE A 114 5.10 4.37 15.75
C PHE A 114 4.89 3.10 16.58
N LYS A 115 5.44 1.97 16.14
CA LYS A 115 5.38 0.70 16.88
C LYS A 115 6.04 0.75 18.24
N ALA A 116 7.17 1.46 18.38
CA ALA A 116 7.82 1.65 19.66
C ALA A 116 6.95 2.43 20.66
N LYS A 117 6.20 3.43 20.16
CA LYS A 117 5.26 4.21 20.98
C LYS A 117 3.96 3.43 21.26
N HIS A 118 3.52 2.56 20.34
CA HIS A 118 2.27 1.82 20.42
C HIS A 118 2.51 0.32 20.17
N PRO A 119 3.14 -0.40 21.10
CA PRO A 119 3.58 -1.80 20.89
C PRO A 119 2.42 -2.77 20.65
N MET A 120 1.21 -2.47 21.15
CA MET A 120 0.02 -3.30 20.98
C MET A 120 -0.69 -3.10 19.64
N VAL A 121 -0.20 -2.20 18.77
CA VAL A 121 -0.78 -2.00 17.43
C VAL A 121 -0.13 -2.97 16.44
N GLY A 122 -0.94 -3.84 15.81
CA GLY A 122 -0.53 -4.66 14.66
C GLY A 122 -0.60 -3.84 13.38
N LEU A 123 0.36 -4.04 12.47
CA LEU A 123 0.39 -3.38 11.17
C LEU A 123 0.53 -4.44 10.07
N GLU A 124 -0.35 -4.36 9.08
CA GLU A 124 -0.20 -5.05 7.79
C GLU A 124 -0.04 -3.99 6.71
N VAL A 125 1.05 -4.05 5.96
CA VAL A 125 1.36 -3.03 4.96
C VAL A 125 1.44 -3.67 3.58
N GLU A 126 0.64 -3.14 2.66
CA GLU A 126 0.62 -3.60 1.26
C GLU A 126 1.00 -2.43 0.34
N ALA A 127 1.97 -2.69 -0.56
CA ALA A 127 2.30 -1.76 -1.63
C ALA A 127 1.52 -2.08 -2.90
N ASN A 128 0.96 -1.04 -3.53
CA ASN A 128 0.23 -1.20 -4.78
C ASN A 128 0.24 0.12 -5.60
N GLN A 129 -0.33 0.07 -6.80
CA GLN A 129 -0.53 1.25 -7.63
C GLN A 129 -1.61 2.15 -7.03
N SER A 130 -1.46 3.45 -7.18
CA SER A 130 -2.36 4.44 -6.59
C SER A 130 -3.83 4.25 -6.97
N GLU A 131 -4.11 3.88 -8.23
CA GLU A 131 -5.49 3.61 -8.67
C GLU A 131 -6.11 2.39 -7.97
N SER A 132 -5.32 1.32 -7.78
CA SER A 132 -5.74 0.13 -7.03
C SER A 132 -5.99 0.46 -5.57
N LEU A 133 -5.07 1.21 -4.93
CA LEU A 133 -5.20 1.65 -3.55
C LEU A 133 -6.46 2.48 -3.33
N GLN A 134 -6.77 3.43 -4.22
CA GLN A 134 -7.98 4.23 -4.17
C GLN A 134 -9.25 3.37 -4.25
N LYS A 135 -9.33 2.49 -5.26
CA LYS A 135 -10.49 1.60 -5.46
C LYS A 135 -10.71 0.67 -4.27
N ARG A 136 -9.64 0.09 -3.75
CA ARG A 136 -9.69 -0.86 -2.64
C ARG A 136 -9.95 -0.16 -1.30
N SER A 137 -9.41 1.02 -1.06
CA SER A 137 -9.74 1.85 0.09
C SER A 137 -11.22 2.20 0.13
N ALA A 138 -11.81 2.57 -1.02
CA ALA A 138 -13.24 2.84 -1.13
C ALA A 138 -14.12 1.62 -0.83
N ARG A 139 -13.60 0.39 -1.03
CA ARG A 139 -14.28 -0.88 -0.67
C ARG A 139 -14.10 -1.25 0.80
N GLY A 140 -13.14 -0.63 1.50
CA GLY A 140 -12.81 -0.94 2.89
C GLY A 140 -11.79 -2.06 3.06
N ASP A 141 -10.98 -2.36 2.03
CA ASP A 141 -9.90 -3.35 2.11
C ASP A 141 -8.75 -2.85 3.00
N PHE A 142 -8.57 -1.53 3.09
CA PHE A 142 -7.58 -0.86 3.93
C PHE A 142 -8.28 -0.02 5.00
N ASP A 143 -7.65 0.11 6.16
CA ASP A 143 -8.08 1.02 7.22
C ASP A 143 -7.52 2.42 7.01
N LEU A 144 -6.31 2.50 6.40
CA LEU A 144 -5.65 3.71 5.94
C LEU A 144 -4.97 3.42 4.60
N ALA A 145 -5.14 4.28 3.62
CA ALA A 145 -4.43 4.15 2.35
C ALA A 145 -3.82 5.48 1.93
N PHE A 146 -2.51 5.47 1.67
CA PHE A 146 -1.81 6.53 0.96
C PHE A 146 -1.83 6.23 -0.53
N PHE A 147 -1.97 7.24 -1.35
CA PHE A 147 -1.95 7.14 -2.82
C PHE A 147 -1.56 8.46 -3.44
N LYS A 148 -1.06 8.40 -4.66
CA LYS A 148 -0.75 9.60 -5.44
C LYS A 148 -1.93 9.99 -6.30
N GLN A 149 -2.20 11.30 -6.34
CA GLN A 149 -3.25 11.90 -7.15
C GLN A 149 -2.70 13.09 -7.93
N GLU A 150 -3.39 13.51 -8.96
CA GLU A 150 -3.11 14.76 -9.64
C GLU A 150 -3.40 15.94 -8.70
N ALA A 151 -2.63 17.01 -8.84
CA ALA A 151 -2.81 18.19 -7.99
C ALA A 151 -4.25 18.73 -8.09
N GLY A 152 -4.90 18.87 -6.94
CA GLY A 152 -6.28 19.37 -6.86
C GLY A 152 -7.39 18.34 -7.09
N ALA A 153 -7.08 17.05 -7.26
CA ALA A 153 -8.08 15.99 -7.50
C ALA A 153 -9.02 15.72 -6.31
N LYS A 154 -8.64 16.12 -5.09
CA LYS A 154 -9.47 16.03 -3.87
C LYS A 154 -10.00 14.62 -3.54
N LEU A 155 -9.24 13.57 -3.88
CA LEU A 155 -9.60 12.19 -3.61
C LEU A 155 -9.28 11.75 -2.18
N GLY A 156 -8.48 12.52 -1.46
CA GLY A 156 -8.09 12.30 -0.07
C GLY A 156 -7.49 13.55 0.56
N THR A 157 -7.10 13.43 1.85
CA THR A 157 -6.37 14.48 2.56
C THR A 157 -4.93 14.54 2.03
N VAL A 158 -4.51 15.71 1.57
CA VAL A 158 -3.15 15.91 1.03
C VAL A 158 -2.15 15.91 2.16
N ALA A 159 -1.20 14.97 2.12
CA ALA A 159 -0.07 14.91 3.06
C ALA A 159 1.14 15.69 2.53
N GLN A 160 1.41 15.61 1.22
CA GLN A 160 2.57 16.26 0.61
C GLN A 160 2.32 16.56 -0.86
N ARG A 161 2.93 17.64 -1.39
CA ARG A 161 3.04 17.92 -2.82
C ARG A 161 4.40 17.48 -3.32
N GLU A 162 4.41 16.84 -4.49
CA GLU A 162 5.61 16.30 -5.11
C GLU A 162 5.77 16.87 -6.54
N GLN A 163 6.94 17.40 -6.83
CA GLN A 163 7.30 17.81 -8.20
C GLN A 163 7.83 16.61 -8.96
N LEU A 164 7.22 16.25 -10.06
CA LEU A 164 7.72 15.21 -10.95
C LEU A 164 8.85 15.73 -11.82
N VAL A 165 9.82 14.88 -12.08
CA VAL A 165 10.97 15.14 -12.93
C VAL A 165 11.28 13.95 -13.83
N TRP A 166 11.77 14.23 -15.04
CA TRP A 166 12.36 13.21 -15.90
C TRP A 166 13.72 12.80 -15.35
N VAL A 167 13.98 11.51 -15.34
CA VAL A 167 15.17 10.93 -14.71
C VAL A 167 15.81 9.92 -15.64
N SER A 168 17.13 9.94 -15.71
CA SER A 168 17.93 9.01 -16.49
C SER A 168 19.16 8.52 -15.71
N GLY A 169 19.81 7.51 -16.24
CA GLY A 169 21.15 7.12 -15.82
C GLY A 169 22.22 8.10 -16.29
N PRO A 170 23.47 7.90 -15.83
CA PRO A 170 24.57 8.81 -16.11
C PRO A 170 24.93 8.94 -17.58
N ASN A 171 24.73 7.92 -18.36
CA ASN A 171 25.21 7.83 -19.75
C ASN A 171 24.09 7.98 -20.79
N TYR A 172 22.89 8.36 -20.37
CA TYR A 172 21.74 8.45 -21.26
C TYR A 172 21.63 9.84 -21.89
N ALA A 173 21.67 9.91 -23.22
CA ALA A 173 21.43 11.12 -24.00
C ALA A 173 20.05 11.03 -24.66
N ALA A 174 19.09 11.85 -24.18
CA ALA A 174 17.69 11.80 -24.63
C ALA A 174 17.39 12.70 -25.85
N ASP A 175 18.31 13.61 -26.21
CA ASP A 175 17.95 14.77 -27.02
C ASP A 175 17.75 14.48 -28.52
N ASP A 176 18.36 13.42 -29.05
CA ASP A 176 18.37 13.12 -30.50
C ASP A 176 17.52 11.90 -30.88
N LEU A 177 16.78 11.31 -29.98
CA LEU A 177 16.00 10.10 -30.27
C LEU A 177 14.68 10.44 -30.97
N ALA A 178 14.43 9.77 -32.11
CA ALA A 178 13.14 9.85 -32.81
C ALA A 178 11.97 9.36 -31.94
N SER A 179 12.23 8.40 -31.07
CA SER A 179 11.26 7.84 -30.13
C SER A 179 11.93 7.65 -28.76
N ILE A 180 11.30 8.18 -27.72
CA ILE A 180 11.83 8.14 -26.34
C ILE A 180 11.57 6.78 -25.70
N PRO A 181 12.60 6.02 -25.32
CA PRO A 181 12.42 4.78 -24.57
C PRO A 181 12.05 5.10 -23.12
N LEU A 182 10.91 4.57 -22.67
CA LEU A 182 10.38 4.79 -21.33
C LEU A 182 10.53 3.56 -20.45
N VAL A 183 11.04 3.77 -19.26
CA VAL A 183 11.13 2.81 -18.15
C VAL A 183 10.08 3.21 -17.13
N LEU A 184 8.96 2.51 -17.06
CA LEU A 184 7.79 2.95 -16.29
C LEU A 184 7.20 1.85 -15.40
N PHE A 185 6.48 2.29 -14.38
CA PHE A 185 5.60 1.41 -13.63
C PHE A 185 4.45 0.86 -14.49
N PRO A 186 3.79 -0.23 -14.07
CA PRO A 186 2.60 -0.74 -14.74
C PRO A 186 1.46 0.29 -14.80
N GLU A 187 0.40 -0.05 -15.53
CA GLU A 187 -0.84 0.74 -15.59
C GLU A 187 -1.44 0.95 -14.20
N GLY A 188 -2.12 2.09 -13.99
CA GLY A 188 -2.63 2.50 -12.67
C GLY A 188 -1.64 3.34 -11.85
N CYS A 189 -0.38 3.50 -12.31
CA CYS A 189 0.58 4.39 -11.68
C CYS A 189 0.38 5.85 -12.14
N THR A 190 0.29 6.78 -11.18
CA THR A 190 0.14 8.21 -11.46
C THR A 190 1.34 8.77 -12.22
N TYR A 191 2.57 8.36 -11.91
CA TYR A 191 3.78 8.81 -12.63
C TYR A 191 3.71 8.43 -14.11
N ARG A 192 3.35 7.18 -14.41
CA ARG A 192 3.18 6.71 -15.79
C ARG A 192 2.14 7.54 -16.54
N ARG A 193 0.99 7.81 -15.90
CA ARG A 193 -0.08 8.59 -16.51
C ARG A 193 0.38 10.01 -16.83
N CYS A 194 1.04 10.69 -15.89
CA CYS A 194 1.59 12.03 -16.09
C CYS A 194 2.65 12.05 -17.21
N ALA A 195 3.57 11.09 -17.23
CA ALA A 195 4.61 10.99 -18.26
C ALA A 195 4.00 10.86 -19.66
N ILE A 196 3.09 9.90 -19.84
CA ILE A 196 2.45 9.64 -21.14
C ILE A 196 1.59 10.81 -21.58
N ALA A 197 0.81 11.43 -20.68
CA ALA A 197 -0.01 12.60 -20.99
C ALA A 197 0.89 13.77 -21.47
N SER A 198 1.92 14.13 -20.72
CA SER A 198 2.84 15.22 -21.08
C SER A 198 3.54 14.99 -22.43
N LEU A 199 3.94 13.75 -22.75
CA LEU A 199 4.55 13.44 -24.05
C LEU A 199 3.53 13.51 -25.20
N LYS A 200 2.29 13.08 -24.98
CA LYS A 200 1.21 13.20 -25.97
C LYS A 200 0.88 14.66 -26.27
N ASP A 201 0.79 15.50 -25.24
CA ASP A 201 0.48 16.94 -25.40
C ASP A 201 1.53 17.66 -26.22
N CYS A 202 2.80 17.24 -26.15
CA CYS A 202 3.90 17.76 -26.95
C CYS A 202 4.14 16.98 -28.25
N GLN A 203 3.29 16.03 -28.60
CA GLN A 203 3.39 15.19 -29.80
C GLN A 203 4.76 14.49 -29.93
N ARG A 204 5.41 14.15 -28.81
CA ARG A 204 6.68 13.43 -28.79
C ARG A 204 6.43 11.93 -28.89
N SER A 205 7.12 11.28 -29.84
CA SER A 205 7.09 9.82 -29.98
C SER A 205 7.81 9.16 -28.82
N TRP A 206 7.22 8.08 -28.30
CA TRP A 206 7.77 7.28 -27.23
C TRP A 206 7.39 5.79 -27.40
N HIS A 207 8.12 4.92 -26.74
CA HIS A 207 7.80 3.51 -26.62
C HIS A 207 8.14 2.99 -25.21
N LEU A 208 7.50 1.92 -24.78
CA LEU A 208 7.84 1.26 -23.54
C LEU A 208 9.07 0.38 -23.78
N SER A 209 10.17 0.70 -23.13
CA SER A 209 11.40 -0.09 -23.14
C SER A 209 11.39 -1.10 -21.99
N PHE A 210 10.90 -0.70 -20.82
CA PHE A 210 10.85 -1.58 -19.64
C PHE A 210 9.67 -1.22 -18.74
N VAL A 211 9.01 -2.24 -18.20
CA VAL A 211 7.90 -2.07 -17.25
C VAL A 211 8.10 -3.00 -16.05
N SER A 212 8.08 -2.44 -14.85
CA SER A 212 8.19 -3.23 -13.62
C SER A 212 7.41 -2.60 -12.47
N PRO A 213 6.79 -3.38 -11.59
CA PRO A 213 6.22 -2.88 -10.34
C PRO A 213 7.29 -2.58 -9.28
N SER A 214 8.51 -3.07 -9.45
CA SER A 214 9.62 -2.85 -8.52
C SER A 214 10.29 -1.52 -8.77
N PHE A 215 10.30 -0.66 -7.75
CA PHE A 215 11.00 0.63 -7.79
C PHE A 215 12.50 0.46 -8.02
N GLU A 216 13.12 -0.52 -7.36
CA GLU A 216 14.55 -0.80 -7.51
C GLU A 216 14.90 -1.29 -8.92
N CYS A 217 14.05 -2.14 -9.53
CA CYS A 217 14.24 -2.58 -10.92
C CYS A 217 14.13 -1.41 -11.90
N LEU A 218 13.19 -0.48 -11.68
CA LEU A 218 13.07 0.73 -12.51
C LEU A 218 14.31 1.62 -12.42
N LYS A 219 14.81 1.84 -11.20
CA LYS A 219 16.05 2.60 -10.98
C LYS A 219 17.23 1.96 -11.72
N ALA A 220 17.40 0.64 -11.51
CA ALA A 220 18.49 -0.10 -12.17
C ALA A 220 18.38 -0.02 -13.69
N ALA A 221 17.21 -0.23 -14.27
CA ALA A 221 16.99 -0.14 -15.71
C ALA A 221 17.30 1.26 -16.27
N ALA A 222 16.92 2.32 -15.55
CA ALA A 222 17.25 3.69 -15.94
C ALA A 222 18.75 3.97 -15.83
N VAL A 223 19.42 3.46 -14.79
CA VAL A 223 20.88 3.59 -14.60
C VAL A 223 21.64 2.90 -15.73
N GLU A 224 21.23 1.70 -16.10
CA GLU A 224 21.83 0.91 -17.19
C GLU A 224 21.47 1.44 -18.61
N GLY A 225 20.74 2.56 -18.69
CA GLY A 225 20.46 3.21 -19.95
C GLY A 225 19.35 2.57 -20.79
N MET A 226 18.48 1.74 -20.20
CA MET A 226 17.34 1.17 -20.93
C MET A 226 16.29 2.22 -21.32
N GLY A 227 16.37 3.44 -20.76
CA GLY A 227 15.48 4.54 -21.08
C GLY A 227 15.40 5.55 -19.95
N ILE A 228 14.44 6.47 -20.08
CA ILE A 228 14.14 7.46 -19.05
C ILE A 228 12.90 7.07 -18.24
N THR A 229 12.87 7.53 -17.01
CA THR A 229 11.72 7.34 -16.12
C THR A 229 11.23 8.67 -15.56
N VAL A 230 10.11 8.63 -14.82
CA VAL A 230 9.58 9.77 -14.10
C VAL A 230 9.51 9.42 -12.61
N LEU A 231 10.07 10.27 -11.79
CA LEU A 231 10.06 10.14 -10.34
C LEU A 231 9.69 11.48 -9.67
N ALA A 232 9.24 11.42 -8.43
CA ALA A 232 9.24 12.60 -7.58
C ALA A 232 10.69 13.07 -7.38
N ARG A 233 10.91 14.39 -7.41
CA ARG A 233 12.26 14.99 -7.27
C ARG A 233 13.00 14.49 -6.03
N ALA A 234 12.28 14.31 -4.92
CA ALA A 234 12.85 13.85 -3.65
C ALA A 234 13.40 12.41 -3.70
N LEU A 235 12.97 11.59 -4.69
CA LEU A 235 13.42 10.20 -4.85
C LEU A 235 14.66 10.07 -5.75
N VAL A 236 15.11 11.17 -6.33
CA VAL A 236 16.26 11.15 -7.24
C VAL A 236 17.55 11.24 -6.44
N ALA A 237 18.33 10.18 -6.48
CA ALA A 237 19.64 10.09 -5.86
C ALA A 237 20.68 9.51 -6.84
N PRO A 238 21.96 9.80 -6.69
CA PRO A 238 23.01 9.18 -7.50
C PRO A 238 22.91 7.64 -7.52
N PRO A 239 23.20 6.99 -8.66
CA PRO A 239 23.73 7.55 -9.90
C PRO A 239 22.68 8.15 -10.86
N LEU A 240 21.39 8.16 -10.49
CA LEU A 240 20.34 8.79 -11.27
C LEU A 240 20.52 10.31 -11.36
N ARG A 241 20.14 10.89 -12.50
CA ARG A 241 20.20 12.34 -12.77
C ARG A 241 18.86 12.85 -13.27
N ILE A 242 18.51 14.06 -12.85
CA ILE A 242 17.39 14.78 -13.44
C ILE A 242 17.80 15.22 -14.84
N VAL A 243 16.98 14.91 -15.84
CA VAL A 243 17.18 15.35 -17.20
C VAL A 243 16.97 16.86 -17.27
N GLY A 244 18.00 17.59 -17.74
CA GLY A 244 18.06 19.05 -17.62
C GLY A 244 17.06 19.81 -18.51
N HIS A 245 16.95 21.12 -18.26
CA HIS A 245 16.05 22.03 -18.98
C HIS A 245 16.40 22.23 -20.48
N GLY A 246 17.56 21.76 -20.94
CA GLY A 246 17.95 21.78 -22.36
C GLY A 246 17.34 20.62 -23.17
N SER A 247 16.77 19.63 -22.51
CA SER A 247 16.15 18.51 -23.18
C SER A 247 14.81 18.91 -23.82
N ARG A 248 14.48 18.29 -24.95
CA ARG A 248 13.16 18.47 -25.61
C ARG A 248 12.01 17.74 -24.89
N LEU A 249 12.16 17.42 -23.61
CA LEU A 249 11.14 16.78 -22.79
C LEU A 249 10.18 17.81 -22.22
N PRO A 250 8.87 17.51 -22.20
CA PRO A 250 7.89 18.40 -21.63
C PRO A 250 8.04 18.54 -20.12
N GLN A 251 7.61 19.69 -19.59
CA GLN A 251 7.51 19.85 -18.14
C GLN A 251 6.46 18.90 -17.57
N LEU A 252 6.80 18.24 -16.48
CA LEU A 252 5.87 17.35 -15.78
C LEU A 252 5.04 18.12 -14.75
N PRO A 253 3.77 17.74 -14.53
CA PRO A 253 2.94 18.34 -13.50
C PRO A 253 3.44 18.01 -12.10
N ALA A 254 3.08 18.82 -11.13
CA ALA A 254 3.13 18.44 -9.73
C ALA A 254 1.99 17.46 -9.43
N ILE A 255 2.23 16.56 -8.48
CA ILE A 255 1.23 15.64 -7.95
C ILE A 255 1.09 15.81 -6.44
N GLU A 256 0.12 15.15 -5.86
CA GLU A 256 -0.10 15.14 -4.42
C GLU A 256 -0.06 13.70 -3.91
N LEU A 257 0.72 13.47 -2.86
CA LEU A 257 0.57 12.31 -2.00
C LEU A 257 -0.57 12.62 -1.03
N ALA A 258 -1.64 11.85 -1.14
CA ALA A 258 -2.82 12.00 -0.31
C ALA A 258 -3.11 10.69 0.43
N TYR A 259 -3.90 10.76 1.50
CA TYR A 259 -4.38 9.58 2.19
C TYR A 259 -5.89 9.66 2.43
N SER A 260 -6.50 8.50 2.56
CA SER A 260 -7.89 8.34 2.96
C SER A 260 -8.02 7.27 4.03
N HIS A 261 -8.93 7.52 4.96
CA HIS A 261 -9.40 6.48 5.88
C HIS A 261 -10.33 5.54 5.13
N GLY A 262 -10.26 4.25 5.41
CA GLY A 262 -11.23 3.29 4.92
C GLY A 262 -12.63 3.71 5.36
N ARG A 263 -13.64 3.51 4.50
CA ARG A 263 -15.03 3.98 4.70
C ARG A 263 -15.63 3.67 6.09
N ARG A 264 -15.01 2.80 6.84
CA ARG A 264 -15.52 2.25 8.10
C ARG A 264 -14.48 2.22 9.22
N SER A 265 -13.29 2.80 8.98
CA SER A 265 -12.23 2.87 9.96
C SER A 265 -12.17 4.30 10.52
N ASN A 266 -12.81 4.49 11.66
CA ASN A 266 -12.76 5.73 12.44
C ASN A 266 -12.10 5.45 13.81
N SER A 267 -11.11 4.57 13.81
CA SER A 267 -10.43 4.21 15.05
C SER A 267 -9.37 5.25 15.41
N ARG A 268 -9.21 5.50 16.69
CA ARG A 268 -8.17 6.38 17.25
C ARG A 268 -6.78 5.95 16.74
N VAL A 269 -6.54 4.64 16.63
CA VAL A 269 -5.27 4.07 16.13
C VAL A 269 -4.99 4.47 14.69
N VAL A 270 -5.99 4.41 13.81
CA VAL A 270 -5.84 4.76 12.40
C VAL A 270 -5.57 6.25 12.24
N SER A 271 -6.27 7.09 12.99
CA SER A 271 -6.07 8.54 12.98
C SER A 271 -4.68 8.92 13.50
N GLU A 272 -4.22 8.30 14.58
CA GLU A 272 -2.88 8.50 15.13
C GLU A 272 -1.78 8.05 14.15
N LEU A 273 -1.96 6.91 13.49
CA LEU A 273 -1.01 6.45 12.46
C LEU A 273 -0.98 7.41 11.27
N ALA A 274 -2.15 7.88 10.80
CA ALA A 274 -2.25 8.83 9.70
C ALA A 274 -1.53 10.14 10.03
N ASN A 275 -1.76 10.70 11.22
CA ASN A 275 -1.09 11.91 11.69
C ASN A 275 0.42 11.70 11.81
N HIS A 276 0.85 10.60 12.45
CA HIS A 276 2.26 10.27 12.60
C HIS A 276 2.99 10.18 11.24
N LEU A 277 2.38 9.53 10.24
CA LEU A 277 2.97 9.42 8.91
C LEU A 277 2.94 10.76 8.16
N ALA A 278 1.86 11.54 8.27
CA ALA A 278 1.77 12.86 7.65
C ALA A 278 2.80 13.84 8.23
N ASP A 279 2.97 13.86 9.56
CA ASP A 279 3.97 14.68 10.24
C ASP A 279 5.40 14.27 9.86
N SER A 280 5.66 12.96 9.76
CA SER A 280 6.95 12.42 9.33
C SER A 280 7.30 12.82 7.89
N LEU A 281 6.31 12.79 6.99
CA LEU A 281 6.45 13.26 5.61
C LEU A 281 6.74 14.77 5.54
N ALA A 282 6.01 15.57 6.31
CA ALA A 282 6.23 17.01 6.35
C ALA A 282 7.63 17.36 6.86
N ALA A 283 8.11 16.68 7.89
CA ALA A 283 9.45 16.84 8.43
C ALA A 283 10.54 16.42 7.42
N ALA A 284 10.35 15.33 6.69
CA ALA A 284 11.29 14.86 5.66
C ALA A 284 11.33 15.82 4.44
N GLY A 285 10.19 16.37 4.04
CA GLY A 285 10.10 17.35 2.94
C GLY A 285 10.78 18.68 3.24
N SER A 286 11.02 18.99 4.51
CA SER A 286 11.69 20.23 4.97
C SER A 286 13.21 20.10 5.05
N GLN A 287 13.77 18.89 4.95
CA GLN A 287 15.22 18.66 4.95
C GLN A 287 15.73 18.52 3.50
N PRO A 288 16.75 19.29 3.07
CA PRO A 288 17.44 18.97 1.83
C PRO A 288 18.05 17.58 1.95
N SER A 289 17.83 16.74 0.95
CA SER A 289 18.29 15.34 0.89
C SER A 289 19.74 15.22 1.36
N SER A 290 19.94 14.83 2.60
CA SER A 290 21.26 14.45 3.10
C SER A 290 21.56 13.05 2.56
N VAL A 291 22.23 12.99 1.43
CA VAL A 291 22.88 11.79 0.92
C VAL A 291 23.95 11.40 1.95
N VAL A 292 23.67 10.40 2.77
CA VAL A 292 24.71 9.72 3.53
C VAL A 292 25.35 8.73 2.58
N PRO A 293 26.66 8.87 2.26
CA PRO A 293 27.38 7.86 1.49
C PRO A 293 27.47 6.57 2.31
N LEU A 294 27.26 5.45 1.65
CA LEU A 294 27.64 4.12 2.17
C LEU A 294 29.15 3.95 2.11
#